data_a504eac0ec2bcc3a5d37e1b01cb65a41
#
_entry.id   a504eac0ec2bcc3a5d37e1b01cb65a41
#
_cell.length_a   1.000
_cell.length_b   1.000
_cell.length_c   1.000
_cell.angle_alpha   90.00
_cell.angle_beta   90.00
_cell.angle_gamma   90.00
#
_symmetry.space_group_name_H-M   'P 1'
#
loop_
_entity.id
_entity.type
_entity.pdbx_description
1 polymer ?
#
loop_
_entity_poly.entity_id
_entity_poly.type
_entity_poly.pdbx_seq_one_letter_code
_entity_poly.pdbx_strand_id
1 'polypeptide(L)'
;MPLRRGRPVGKDRGMLQFHVTAKLAKALKVRPEEPPVPDGTDWLECWYVRDIPLDLPLDALLFTNAETLYSLVHPFDRREPIDEIVGVFQHRIEHITGRDFTSDPGAFRVCKTASRRVTGCMNELALMVEYEIERHLQGDGVRLEVIEQSLNAGVIGGKFPKTEFAKRLND
;
A
#
# COMPACT_ATOMS: atom_id res chain seq x y z
N MET A 1 -5.75 -33.94 36.99
CA MET A 1 -5.83 -33.33 35.64
C MET A 1 -5.23 -31.96 35.70
N PRO A 2 -4.13 -31.70 34.96
CA PRO A 2 -3.58 -30.34 34.96
C PRO A 2 -4.43 -29.46 34.04
N LEU A 3 -4.88 -28.34 34.61
CA LEU A 3 -5.53 -27.23 33.90
C LEU A 3 -4.66 -26.78 32.74
N ARG A 4 -5.17 -26.90 31.53
CA ARG A 4 -4.57 -26.28 30.35
C ARG A 4 -4.53 -24.76 30.57
N ARG A 5 -3.36 -24.23 30.85
CA ARG A 5 -3.10 -22.80 30.79
C ARG A 5 -3.46 -22.33 29.39
N GLY A 6 -4.49 -21.50 29.31
CA GLY A 6 -4.87 -20.82 28.08
C GLY A 6 -3.64 -20.15 27.47
N ARG A 7 -3.41 -20.37 26.19
CA ARG A 7 -2.46 -19.56 25.41
C ARG A 7 -2.86 -18.10 25.58
N PRO A 8 -1.94 -17.20 25.81
CA PRO A 8 -2.25 -15.77 25.78
C PRO A 8 -2.88 -15.47 24.43
N VAL A 9 -4.08 -14.90 24.46
CA VAL A 9 -4.78 -14.37 23.31
C VAL A 9 -3.81 -13.41 22.64
N GLY A 10 -3.52 -13.66 21.36
CA GLY A 10 -2.42 -13.06 20.63
C GLY A 10 -2.41 -11.53 20.72
N LYS A 11 -1.21 -11.01 20.88
CA LYS A 11 -0.85 -9.62 20.61
C LYS A 11 -1.48 -9.19 19.30
N ASP A 12 -2.04 -8.00 19.36
CA ASP A 12 -2.70 -7.25 18.32
C ASP A 12 -2.29 -7.68 16.89
N ARG A 13 -3.22 -8.36 16.23
CA ARG A 13 -3.12 -8.58 14.79
C ARG A 13 -3.16 -7.21 14.16
N GLY A 14 -2.12 -6.86 13.46
CA GLY A 14 -1.99 -5.59 12.82
C GLY A 14 -3.19 -5.28 11.92
N MET A 15 -3.70 -4.08 12.01
CA MET A 15 -4.80 -3.60 11.18
C MET A 15 -4.27 -2.66 10.12
N LEU A 16 -4.32 -3.10 8.85
CA LEU A 16 -3.93 -2.25 7.73
C LEU A 16 -4.76 -0.97 7.68
N GLN A 17 -4.09 0.14 7.45
CA GLN A 17 -4.69 1.46 7.31
C GLN A 17 -4.35 2.01 5.94
N PHE A 18 -5.38 2.25 5.13
CA PHE A 18 -5.25 2.83 3.81
C PHE A 18 -5.67 4.29 3.84
N HIS A 19 -4.71 5.20 3.73
CA HIS A 19 -4.95 6.64 3.67
C HIS A 19 -5.24 7.05 2.24
N VAL A 20 -6.47 7.48 1.97
CA VAL A 20 -6.97 7.81 0.64
C VAL A 20 -7.39 9.26 0.52
N THR A 21 -7.28 9.82 -0.68
CA THR A 21 -7.84 11.14 -1.00
C THR A 21 -9.37 11.08 -1.05
N ALA A 22 -10.04 12.20 -0.85
CA ALA A 22 -11.49 12.30 -0.97
C ALA A 22 -11.99 11.84 -2.35
N LYS A 23 -11.22 12.14 -3.41
CA LYS A 23 -11.52 11.71 -4.79
C LYS A 23 -11.49 10.18 -4.92
N LEU A 24 -10.44 9.53 -4.41
CA LEU A 24 -10.32 8.08 -4.47
C LEU A 24 -11.36 7.40 -3.58
N ALA A 25 -11.63 7.91 -2.38
CA ALA A 25 -12.68 7.41 -1.50
C ALA A 25 -14.06 7.39 -2.19
N LYS A 26 -14.38 8.46 -2.93
CA LYS A 26 -15.61 8.53 -3.74
C LYS A 26 -15.64 7.48 -4.85
N ALA A 27 -14.52 7.28 -5.55
CA ALA A 27 -14.41 6.26 -6.61
C ALA A 27 -14.55 4.84 -6.05
N LEU A 28 -13.98 4.56 -4.88
CA LEU A 28 -14.08 3.29 -4.17
C LEU A 28 -15.42 3.11 -3.42
N LYS A 29 -16.27 4.14 -3.38
CA LYS A 29 -17.54 4.16 -2.64
C LYS A 29 -17.39 3.87 -1.15
N VAL A 30 -16.31 4.35 -0.55
CA VAL A 30 -16.01 4.21 0.87
C VAL A 30 -16.04 5.55 1.57
N ARG A 31 -16.31 5.53 2.89
CA ARG A 31 -16.24 6.71 3.74
C ARG A 31 -14.98 6.64 4.60
N PRO A 32 -13.97 7.47 4.32
CA PRO A 32 -12.74 7.45 5.10
C PRO A 32 -12.96 8.01 6.51
N GLU A 33 -12.36 7.34 7.49
CA GLU A 33 -12.32 7.75 8.89
C GLU A 33 -11.17 8.75 9.14
N GLU A 34 -11.22 9.45 10.28
CA GLU A 34 -10.05 10.18 10.77
C GLU A 34 -8.93 9.18 11.09
N PRO A 35 -7.66 9.48 10.73
CA PRO A 35 -6.57 8.56 11.03
C PRO A 35 -6.42 8.41 12.54
N PRO A 36 -6.15 7.18 13.03
CA PRO A 36 -5.88 6.97 14.45
C PRO A 36 -4.61 7.73 14.87
N VAL A 37 -4.52 8.02 16.17
CA VAL A 37 -3.31 8.63 16.75
C VAL A 37 -2.11 7.70 16.49
N PRO A 38 -0.93 8.23 16.09
CA PRO A 38 0.22 7.41 15.68
C PRO A 38 0.77 6.45 16.74
N ASP A 39 0.51 6.71 18.00
CA ASP A 39 1.02 5.90 19.12
C ASP A 39 0.40 4.50 19.11
N GLY A 40 1.21 3.50 18.74
CA GLY A 40 0.85 2.08 18.75
C GLY A 40 0.56 1.46 17.38
N THR A 41 0.65 2.21 16.29
CA THR A 41 0.51 1.66 14.93
C THR A 41 1.84 1.11 14.45
N ASP A 42 1.85 -0.16 14.02
CA ASP A 42 3.03 -0.74 13.36
C ASP A 42 3.30 0.00 12.03
N TRP A 43 4.57 0.29 11.76
CA TRP A 43 4.98 0.99 10.54
C TRP A 43 4.50 0.30 9.25
N LEU A 44 4.39 -1.03 9.28
CA LEU A 44 3.97 -1.83 8.13
C LEU A 44 2.45 -1.73 7.87
N GLU A 45 1.67 -1.25 8.81
CA GLU A 45 0.22 -1.14 8.70
C GLU A 45 -0.26 0.11 7.97
N CYS A 46 0.59 1.14 7.86
CA CYS A 46 0.19 2.45 7.37
C CYS A 46 0.60 2.66 5.91
N TRP A 47 -0.40 2.67 5.02
CA TRP A 47 -0.21 2.82 3.58
C TRP A 47 -1.06 3.95 3.01
N TYR A 48 -0.45 4.76 2.17
CA TYR A 48 -1.15 5.79 1.40
C TYR A 48 -1.50 5.23 0.03
N VAL A 49 -2.71 5.52 -0.45
CA VAL A 49 -3.20 5.00 -1.73
C VAL A 49 -3.66 6.14 -2.62
N ARG A 50 -3.21 6.12 -3.85
CA ARG A 50 -3.54 7.10 -4.88
C ARG A 50 -3.94 6.41 -6.17
N ASP A 51 -4.97 6.94 -6.85
CA ASP A 51 -5.29 6.58 -8.21
C ASP A 51 -4.39 7.33 -9.20
N ILE A 52 -3.95 6.62 -10.22
CA ILE A 52 -3.21 7.14 -11.36
C ILE A 52 -4.08 6.88 -12.59
N PRO A 53 -4.81 7.90 -13.09
CA PRO A 53 -5.59 7.75 -14.31
C PRO A 53 -4.64 7.56 -15.50
N LEU A 54 -4.94 6.57 -16.32
CA LEU A 54 -4.18 6.22 -17.52
C LEU A 54 -5.11 6.26 -18.73
N ASP A 55 -4.55 6.56 -19.90
CA ASP A 55 -5.26 6.42 -21.17
C ASP A 55 -5.29 4.96 -21.65
N LEU A 56 -5.65 4.05 -20.73
CA LEU A 56 -5.71 2.61 -20.89
C LEU A 56 -7.04 2.07 -20.40
N PRO A 57 -7.42 0.81 -20.73
CA PRO A 57 -8.63 0.19 -20.19
C PRO A 57 -8.70 0.13 -18.66
N LEU A 58 -7.55 0.09 -18.00
CA LEU A 58 -7.41 0.12 -16.54
C LEU A 58 -6.56 1.31 -16.12
N ASP A 59 -6.93 1.90 -14.99
CA ASP A 59 -6.08 2.84 -14.24
C ASP A 59 -5.06 2.06 -13.39
N ALA A 60 -4.26 2.75 -12.60
CA ALA A 60 -3.41 2.15 -11.59
C ALA A 60 -3.71 2.71 -10.21
N LEU A 61 -3.57 1.88 -9.18
CA LEU A 61 -3.45 2.31 -7.78
C LEU A 61 -2.00 2.22 -7.35
N LEU A 62 -1.50 3.28 -6.77
CA LEU A 62 -0.19 3.34 -6.15
C LEU A 62 -0.37 3.24 -4.63
N PHE A 63 0.18 2.19 -4.03
CA PHE A 63 0.26 2.01 -2.59
C PHE A 63 1.67 2.39 -2.14
N THR A 64 1.78 3.30 -1.17
CA THR A 64 3.07 3.76 -0.65
C THR A 64 3.08 3.67 0.86
N ASN A 65 4.04 2.93 1.41
CA ASN A 65 4.22 2.84 2.86
C ASN A 65 4.59 4.21 3.44
N ALA A 66 3.91 4.61 4.51
CA ALA A 66 4.03 5.96 5.07
C ALA A 66 5.43 6.27 5.61
N GLU A 67 6.16 5.27 6.11
CA GLU A 67 7.46 5.46 6.74
C GLU A 67 8.62 5.26 5.76
N THR A 68 8.61 4.17 5.00
CA THR A 68 9.71 3.77 4.13
C THR A 68 9.60 4.28 2.71
N LEU A 69 8.41 4.71 2.29
CA LEU A 69 8.03 5.07 0.92
C LEU A 69 8.10 3.90 -0.08
N TYR A 70 8.25 2.66 0.44
CA TYR A 70 8.17 1.47 -0.40
C TYR A 70 6.80 1.40 -1.09
N SER A 71 6.80 1.14 -2.39
CA SER A 71 5.61 1.29 -3.21
C SER A 71 5.28 0.05 -4.01
N LEU A 72 3.98 -0.22 -4.11
CA LEU A 72 3.39 -1.27 -4.94
C LEU A 72 2.38 -0.66 -5.90
N VAL A 73 2.22 -1.26 -7.07
CA VAL A 73 1.28 -0.82 -8.10
C VAL A 73 0.27 -1.93 -8.37
N HIS A 74 -1.00 -1.56 -8.38
CA HIS A 74 -2.11 -2.47 -8.66
C HIS A 74 -2.88 -1.97 -9.90
N PRO A 75 -3.17 -2.82 -10.89
CA PRO A 75 -4.08 -2.45 -11.99
C PRO A 75 -5.47 -2.26 -11.44
N PHE A 76 -6.10 -1.14 -11.76
CA PHE A 76 -7.35 -0.71 -11.11
C PHE A 76 -8.50 -0.55 -12.10
N ASP A 77 -9.50 -1.41 -11.97
CA ASP A 77 -10.83 -1.20 -12.53
C ASP A 77 -11.68 -0.46 -11.49
N ARG A 78 -12.28 0.67 -11.86
CA ARG A 78 -13.13 1.48 -10.96
C ARG A 78 -14.37 0.75 -10.46
N ARG A 79 -14.70 -0.40 -11.05
CA ARG A 79 -15.78 -1.29 -10.62
C ARG A 79 -15.34 -2.31 -9.59
N GLU A 80 -14.03 -2.47 -9.39
CA GLU A 80 -13.46 -3.43 -8.45
C GLU A 80 -13.82 -3.04 -7.01
N PRO A 81 -14.42 -3.96 -6.21
CA PRO A 81 -14.73 -3.69 -4.81
C PRO A 81 -13.47 -3.49 -3.97
N ILE A 82 -13.54 -2.62 -2.97
CA ILE A 82 -12.40 -2.36 -2.07
C ILE A 82 -11.88 -3.63 -1.39
N ASP A 83 -12.76 -4.55 -1.02
CA ASP A 83 -12.38 -5.80 -0.36
C ASP A 83 -11.50 -6.70 -1.25
N GLU A 84 -11.74 -6.71 -2.57
CA GLU A 84 -10.91 -7.46 -3.53
C GLU A 84 -9.54 -6.79 -3.66
N ILE A 85 -9.49 -5.47 -3.79
CA ILE A 85 -8.24 -4.70 -3.84
C ILE A 85 -7.40 -4.95 -2.59
N VAL A 86 -8.03 -4.86 -1.41
CA VAL A 86 -7.36 -5.10 -0.14
C VAL A 86 -6.89 -6.54 -0.03
N GLY A 87 -7.69 -7.52 -0.44
CA GLY A 87 -7.32 -8.93 -0.45
C GLY A 87 -6.05 -9.20 -1.27
N VAL A 88 -5.97 -8.65 -2.49
CA VAL A 88 -4.76 -8.76 -3.32
C VAL A 88 -3.57 -8.10 -2.63
N PHE A 89 -3.74 -6.92 -2.05
CA PHE A 89 -2.68 -6.22 -1.33
C PHE A 89 -2.20 -7.03 -0.13
N GLN A 90 -3.10 -7.58 0.69
CA GLN A 90 -2.77 -8.42 1.84
C GLN A 90 -1.92 -9.62 1.44
N HIS A 91 -2.29 -10.35 0.41
CA HIS A 91 -1.51 -11.47 -0.11
C HIS A 91 -0.11 -11.04 -0.57
N ARG A 92 -0.01 -9.93 -1.25
CA ARG A 92 1.29 -9.40 -1.73
C ARG A 92 2.20 -9.02 -0.57
N ILE A 93 1.69 -8.28 0.43
CA ILE A 93 2.46 -7.88 1.60
C ILE A 93 2.86 -9.08 2.45
N GLU A 94 1.99 -10.05 2.62
CA GLU A 94 2.32 -11.30 3.30
C GLU A 94 3.45 -12.04 2.58
N HIS A 95 3.37 -12.16 1.26
CA HIS A 95 4.42 -12.79 0.45
C HIS A 95 5.77 -12.07 0.58
N ILE A 96 5.77 -10.74 0.60
CA ILE A 96 6.99 -9.92 0.69
C ILE A 96 7.60 -9.95 2.11
N THR A 97 6.76 -9.96 3.14
CA THR A 97 7.21 -9.74 4.53
C THR A 97 7.20 -11.00 5.39
N GLY A 98 6.48 -12.04 4.99
CA GLY A 98 6.23 -13.21 5.81
C GLY A 98 5.30 -12.97 7.02
N ARG A 99 4.72 -11.76 7.16
CA ARG A 99 3.75 -11.45 8.21
C ARG A 99 2.33 -11.78 7.76
N ASP A 100 1.53 -12.37 8.65
CA ASP A 100 0.15 -12.75 8.37
C ASP A 100 -0.78 -11.53 8.33
N PHE A 101 -1.32 -11.25 7.15
CA PHE A 101 -2.35 -10.24 6.90
C PHE A 101 -3.62 -10.85 6.31
N THR A 102 -3.62 -12.13 5.99
CA THR A 102 -4.72 -12.80 5.26
C THR A 102 -5.66 -13.58 6.17
N SER A 103 -5.26 -13.90 7.41
CA SER A 103 -6.11 -14.65 8.35
C SER A 103 -7.33 -13.87 8.84
N ASP A 104 -7.35 -12.53 8.69
CA ASP A 104 -8.51 -11.68 8.90
C ASP A 104 -8.66 -10.68 7.74
N PRO A 105 -9.31 -11.08 6.64
CA PRO A 105 -9.44 -10.24 5.44
C PRO A 105 -10.18 -8.91 5.67
N GLY A 106 -11.02 -8.85 6.69
CA GLY A 106 -11.76 -7.64 7.08
C GLY A 106 -10.99 -6.69 8.01
N ALA A 107 -9.77 -7.05 8.42
CA ALA A 107 -8.96 -6.25 9.33
C ALA A 107 -8.23 -5.10 8.61
N PHE A 108 -8.98 -4.14 8.09
CA PHE A 108 -8.43 -2.92 7.49
C PHE A 108 -9.32 -1.72 7.79
N ARG A 109 -8.74 -0.54 7.71
CA ARG A 109 -9.43 0.75 7.79
C ARG A 109 -9.10 1.60 6.58
N VAL A 110 -10.07 2.40 6.15
CA VAL A 110 -9.85 3.46 5.17
C VAL A 110 -9.85 4.79 5.91
N CYS A 111 -8.75 5.51 5.81
CA CYS A 111 -8.52 6.75 6.54
C CYS A 111 -8.33 7.93 5.57
N LYS A 112 -8.56 9.14 6.07
CA LYS A 112 -8.18 10.36 5.37
C LYS A 112 -6.66 10.49 5.31
N THR A 113 -6.15 11.14 4.28
CA THR A 113 -4.72 11.50 4.21
C THR A 113 -4.37 12.51 5.30
N ALA A 114 -3.23 12.31 5.97
CA ALA A 114 -2.77 13.16 7.06
C ALA A 114 -1.36 13.76 6.83
N SER A 115 -0.49 13.06 6.08
CA SER A 115 0.89 13.50 5.84
C SER A 115 1.05 14.19 4.49
N ARG A 116 1.34 15.50 4.52
CA ARG A 116 1.70 16.27 3.32
C ARG A 116 3.02 15.80 2.70
N ARG A 117 3.95 15.31 3.52
CA ARG A 117 5.23 14.76 3.04
C ARG A 117 4.99 13.52 2.20
N VAL A 118 4.22 12.56 2.69
CA VAL A 118 3.94 11.31 1.96
C VAL A 118 3.17 11.61 0.69
N THR A 119 2.12 12.45 0.74
CA THR A 119 1.36 12.85 -0.45
C THR A 119 2.22 13.58 -1.49
N GLY A 120 3.18 14.39 -1.07
CA GLY A 120 4.14 15.03 -1.96
C GLY A 120 5.02 14.01 -2.69
N CYS A 121 5.62 13.06 -1.94
CA CYS A 121 6.40 11.96 -2.53
C CYS A 121 5.57 11.10 -3.50
N MET A 122 4.29 10.86 -3.18
CA MET A 122 3.40 10.12 -4.08
C MET A 122 3.11 10.85 -5.39
N ASN A 123 3.15 12.17 -5.42
CA ASN A 123 3.03 12.92 -6.68
C ASN A 123 4.21 12.61 -7.61
N GLU A 124 5.43 12.58 -7.07
CA GLU A 124 6.64 12.22 -7.83
C GLU A 124 6.58 10.76 -8.30
N LEU A 125 6.21 9.84 -7.40
CA LEU A 125 6.06 8.42 -7.73
C LEU A 125 5.00 8.17 -8.80
N ALA A 126 3.87 8.89 -8.76
CA ALA A 126 2.83 8.77 -9.77
C ALA A 126 3.33 9.18 -11.16
N LEU A 127 4.08 10.27 -11.26
CA LEU A 127 4.71 10.69 -12.52
C LEU A 127 5.70 9.63 -13.04
N MET A 128 6.46 9.01 -12.14
CA MET A 128 7.36 7.89 -12.49
C MET A 128 6.58 6.69 -13.03
N VAL A 129 5.45 6.33 -12.41
CA VAL A 129 4.59 5.24 -12.89
C VAL A 129 4.08 5.54 -14.29
N GLU A 130 3.53 6.74 -14.53
CA GLU A 130 3.04 7.16 -15.84
C GLU A 130 4.15 7.05 -16.90
N TYR A 131 5.33 7.58 -16.62
CA TYR A 131 6.47 7.52 -17.51
C TYR A 131 6.91 6.08 -17.82
N GLU A 132 7.03 5.24 -16.80
CA GLU A 132 7.42 3.84 -16.97
C GLU A 132 6.38 3.05 -17.78
N ILE A 133 5.08 3.30 -17.54
CA ILE A 133 4.01 2.67 -18.32
C ILE A 133 4.10 3.09 -19.79
N GLU A 134 4.25 4.38 -20.09
CA GLU A 134 4.41 4.86 -21.46
C GLU A 134 5.62 4.23 -22.16
N ARG A 135 6.74 4.13 -21.45
CA ARG A 135 7.96 3.49 -21.95
C ARG A 135 7.74 2.01 -22.27
N HIS A 136 7.03 1.29 -21.39
CA HIS A 136 6.74 -0.13 -21.57
C HIS A 136 5.74 -0.39 -22.71
N LEU A 137 4.78 0.51 -22.92
CA LEU A 137 3.83 0.40 -24.03
C LEU A 137 4.50 0.53 -25.42
N GLN A 138 5.66 1.16 -25.50
CA GLN A 138 6.47 1.24 -26.72
C GLN A 138 7.28 -0.04 -26.99
N GLY A 139 7.30 -1.00 -26.06
CA GLY A 139 8.04 -2.26 -26.11
C GLY A 139 7.15 -3.50 -25.97
N ASP A 140 7.57 -4.44 -25.14
CA ASP A 140 6.95 -5.76 -24.99
C ASP A 140 5.70 -5.80 -24.09
N GLY A 141 5.16 -4.65 -23.71
CA GLY A 141 4.01 -4.50 -22.84
C GLY A 141 4.36 -4.12 -21.39
N VAL A 142 3.33 -3.78 -20.62
CA VAL A 142 3.48 -3.29 -19.23
C VAL A 142 3.75 -4.44 -18.28
N ARG A 143 4.85 -4.38 -17.54
CA ARG A 143 5.23 -5.30 -16.48
C ARG A 143 5.31 -4.55 -15.15
N LEU A 144 4.30 -4.72 -14.32
CA LEU A 144 4.17 -3.96 -13.06
C LEU A 144 5.34 -4.22 -12.10
N GLU A 145 5.86 -5.46 -12.05
CA GLU A 145 7.01 -5.81 -11.21
C GLU A 145 8.27 -5.01 -11.58
N VAL A 146 8.49 -4.75 -12.85
CA VAL A 146 9.62 -3.95 -13.32
C VAL A 146 9.44 -2.48 -12.94
N ILE A 147 8.21 -1.97 -13.04
CA ILE A 147 7.88 -0.61 -12.60
C ILE A 147 8.11 -0.46 -11.11
N GLU A 148 7.62 -1.39 -10.29
CA GLU A 148 7.82 -1.38 -8.84
C GLU A 148 9.30 -1.45 -8.45
N GLN A 149 10.09 -2.27 -9.13
CA GLN A 149 11.54 -2.31 -8.93
C GLN A 149 12.19 -0.95 -9.21
N SER A 150 11.80 -0.29 -10.28
CA SER A 150 12.28 1.05 -10.62
C SER A 150 11.91 2.09 -9.56
N LEU A 151 10.65 2.11 -9.11
CA LEU A 151 10.17 3.02 -8.06
C LEU A 151 10.94 2.85 -6.75
N ASN A 152 11.17 1.60 -6.34
CA ASN A 152 11.76 1.28 -5.05
C ASN A 152 13.29 1.35 -5.02
N ALA A 153 13.95 1.36 -6.19
CA ALA A 153 15.40 1.51 -6.32
C ALA A 153 15.85 2.98 -6.36
N GLY A 154 14.98 3.90 -6.71
CA GLY A 154 15.27 5.34 -6.77
C GLY A 154 15.31 6.02 -5.40
N VAL A 155 15.70 7.30 -5.39
CA VAL A 155 15.66 8.16 -4.20
C VAL A 155 14.37 8.95 -4.22
N ILE A 156 13.53 8.77 -3.21
CA ILE A 156 12.28 9.52 -3.03
C ILE A 156 12.24 10.11 -1.64
N GLY A 157 11.99 11.41 -1.53
CA GLY A 157 11.93 12.09 -0.24
C GLY A 157 13.21 11.93 0.60
N GLY A 158 14.38 11.80 -0.06
CA GLY A 158 15.66 11.58 0.60
C GLY A 158 15.90 10.15 1.11
N LYS A 159 15.06 9.19 0.72
CA LYS A 159 15.18 7.78 1.10
C LYS A 159 15.35 6.88 -0.12
N PHE A 160 15.96 5.72 0.12
CA PHE A 160 15.93 4.59 -0.81
C PHE A 160 14.86 3.59 -0.33
N PRO A 161 13.66 3.58 -0.89
CA PRO A 161 12.51 2.85 -0.34
C PRO A 161 12.78 1.37 -0.10
N LYS A 162 13.41 0.68 -1.05
CA LYS A 162 13.78 -0.74 -0.91
C LYS A 162 14.72 -0.99 0.26
N THR A 163 15.71 -0.14 0.45
CA THR A 163 16.70 -0.26 1.52
C THR A 163 16.08 0.00 2.88
N GLU A 164 15.28 1.07 2.98
CA GLU A 164 14.57 1.40 4.23
C GLU A 164 13.58 0.31 4.62
N PHE A 165 12.84 -0.23 3.65
CA PHE A 165 11.89 -1.30 3.89
C PHE A 165 12.57 -2.57 4.39
N ALA A 166 13.65 -3.00 3.71
CA ALA A 166 14.42 -4.18 4.12
C ALA A 166 15.04 -4.02 5.52
N LYS A 167 15.56 -2.82 5.84
CA LYS A 167 16.10 -2.51 7.17
C LYS A 167 15.03 -2.66 8.24
N ARG A 168 13.84 -2.09 8.02
CA ARG A 168 12.74 -2.15 8.99
C ARG A 168 12.15 -3.55 9.17
N LEU A 169 12.25 -4.42 8.18
CA LEU A 169 11.84 -5.83 8.31
C LEU A 169 12.79 -6.64 9.19
N ASN A 170 14.05 -6.21 9.30
CA ASN A 170 15.09 -6.92 10.07
C ASN A 170 15.30 -6.35 11.49
N ASP A 171 14.70 -5.20 11.80
CA ASP A 171 14.70 -4.59 13.14
C ASP A 171 13.61 -5.22 14.02
#